data_b1f1f684de913eef9324ebbc04e0b664
#
_entry.id   b1f1f684de913eef9324ebbc04e0b664
#
_cell.length_a   1.000
_cell.length_b   1.000
_cell.length_c   1.000
_cell.angle_alpha   90.00
_cell.angle_beta   90.00
_cell.angle_gamma   90.00
#
_symmetry.space_group_name_H-M   'P 1'
#
loop_
_entity.id
_entity.type
_entity.pdbx_description
1 polymer ?
#
loop_
_entity_poly.entity_id
_entity_poly.type
_entity_poly.pdbx_seq_one_letter_code
_entity_poly.pdbx_strand_id
1 'polypeptide(L)'
;MSSESPRFLTLADVAEVLNVTVRQVYALVRSGDLRGIQIGGRGQWRVEHVELEDYIRRQYARAESHLTDLEAELDDAVETRSARD
;
A
#
# COMPACT_ATOMS: atom_id res chain seq x y z
N MET A 1 22.13 -16.43 -2.43
CA MET A 1 21.78 -16.38 -1.76
C MET A 1 20.50 -16.51 -1.58
N SER A 2 20.09 -17.18 -1.34
CA SER A 2 18.76 -17.46 -1.37
C SER A 2 17.96 -16.73 -0.40
N SER A 3 18.53 -16.10 0.49
CA SER A 3 17.75 -15.39 1.47
C SER A 3 17.22 -14.10 0.93
N GLU A 4 17.59 -13.74 -0.26
CA GLU A 4 17.12 -12.48 -0.78
C GLU A 4 15.75 -12.61 -1.38
N SER A 5 14.98 -11.55 -1.28
CA SER A 5 13.66 -11.52 -1.89
C SER A 5 13.77 -11.52 -3.40
N PRO A 6 12.83 -12.12 -4.10
CA PRO A 6 12.85 -12.05 -5.55
C PRO A 6 12.69 -10.60 -5.97
N ARG A 7 13.29 -10.27 -7.08
CA ARG A 7 13.19 -8.92 -7.60
C ARG A 7 11.77 -8.61 -8.06
N PHE A 8 11.11 -9.60 -8.66
CA PHE A 8 9.75 -9.43 -9.15
C PHE A 8 8.81 -10.35 -8.42
N LEU A 9 7.64 -9.85 -8.13
CA LEU A 9 6.63 -10.55 -7.38
C LEU A 9 5.39 -10.72 -8.23
N THR A 10 4.68 -11.81 -8.03
CA THR A 10 3.37 -11.97 -8.65
C THR A 10 2.36 -11.14 -7.88
N LEU A 11 1.19 -10.95 -8.46
CA LEU A 11 0.13 -10.26 -7.73
C LEU A 11 -0.27 -11.04 -6.50
N ALA A 12 -0.22 -12.37 -6.57
CA ALA A 12 -0.52 -13.19 -5.40
C ALA A 12 0.50 -12.97 -4.29
N ASP A 13 1.77 -12.85 -4.67
CA ASP A 13 2.81 -12.57 -3.69
C ASP A 13 2.55 -11.24 -3.00
N VAL A 14 2.21 -10.22 -3.80
CA VAL A 14 1.95 -8.90 -3.25
C VAL A 14 0.73 -8.95 -2.33
N ALA A 15 -0.28 -9.69 -2.73
CA ALA A 15 -1.48 -9.81 -1.92
C ALA A 15 -1.15 -10.39 -0.55
N GLU A 16 -0.25 -11.37 -0.52
CA GLU A 16 0.16 -11.94 0.76
C GLU A 16 0.93 -10.94 1.60
N VAL A 17 1.83 -10.21 0.98
CA VAL A 17 2.62 -9.24 1.72
C VAL A 17 1.73 -8.15 2.30
N LEU A 18 0.78 -7.67 1.53
CA LEU A 18 -0.10 -6.60 1.97
C LEU A 18 -1.31 -7.12 2.73
N ASN A 19 -1.50 -8.44 2.74
CA ASN A 19 -2.63 -9.07 3.42
C ASN A 19 -3.95 -8.56 2.86
N VAL A 20 -4.04 -8.57 1.56
CA VAL A 20 -5.26 -8.19 0.86
C VAL A 20 -5.53 -9.24 -0.21
N THR A 21 -6.61 -9.08 -0.95
CA THR A 21 -6.93 -10.03 -2.00
C THR A 21 -6.16 -9.71 -3.27
N VAL A 22 -6.01 -10.72 -4.12
CA VAL A 22 -5.37 -10.51 -5.42
C VAL A 22 -6.15 -9.51 -6.24
N ARG A 23 -7.47 -9.53 -6.11
CA ARG A 23 -8.30 -8.60 -6.83
C ARG A 23 -7.99 -7.16 -6.42
N GLN A 24 -7.76 -6.93 -5.14
CA GLN A 24 -7.40 -5.61 -4.67
C GLN A 24 -6.05 -5.18 -5.22
N VAL A 25 -5.09 -6.11 -5.27
CA VAL A 25 -3.79 -5.80 -5.84
C VAL A 25 -3.93 -5.45 -7.31
N TYR A 26 -4.74 -6.23 -8.03
CA TYR A 26 -4.96 -5.96 -9.44
C TYR A 26 -5.54 -4.55 -9.63
N ALA A 27 -6.47 -4.16 -8.78
CA ALA A 27 -7.05 -2.83 -8.86
C ALA A 27 -6.00 -1.75 -8.61
N LEU A 28 -5.09 -2.00 -7.66
CA LEU A 28 -4.03 -1.04 -7.40
C LEU A 28 -3.10 -0.89 -8.59
N VAL A 29 -2.80 -1.99 -9.24
CA VAL A 29 -1.93 -1.95 -10.41
C VAL A 29 -2.64 -1.25 -11.56
N ARG A 30 -3.91 -1.53 -11.74
CA ARG A 30 -4.66 -0.92 -12.82
C ARG A 30 -4.83 0.58 -12.64
N SER A 31 -5.00 1.01 -11.42
CA SER A 31 -5.17 2.42 -11.16
C SER A 31 -3.85 3.18 -11.20
N GLY A 32 -2.74 2.45 -11.17
CA GLY A 32 -1.43 3.11 -11.15
C GLY A 32 -0.92 3.41 -9.76
N ASP A 33 -1.70 3.10 -8.73
CA ASP A 33 -1.23 3.32 -7.37
C ASP A 33 -0.02 2.47 -7.06
N LEU A 34 -0.01 1.24 -7.57
CA LEU A 34 1.11 0.34 -7.39
C LEU A 34 1.65 0.05 -8.77
N ARG A 35 2.90 0.40 -9.01
CA ARG A 35 3.47 0.20 -10.33
C ARG A 35 3.75 -1.25 -10.58
N GLY A 36 3.24 -1.74 -11.69
CA GLY A 36 3.49 -3.10 -12.12
C GLY A 36 3.76 -3.10 -13.60
N ILE A 37 4.34 -4.19 -14.08
CA ILE A 37 4.60 -4.35 -15.50
C ILE A 37 4.10 -5.71 -15.93
N GLN A 38 3.89 -5.85 -17.21
CA GLN A 38 3.50 -7.12 -17.79
C GLN A 38 4.70 -7.75 -18.45
N ILE A 39 4.91 -9.00 -18.18
CA ILE A 39 6.09 -9.71 -18.66
C ILE A 39 5.63 -10.95 -19.40
N GLY A 40 6.34 -11.25 -20.48
CA GLY A 40 6.09 -12.49 -21.20
C GLY A 40 5.03 -12.34 -22.26
N GLY A 41 4.88 -13.37 -23.04
CA GLY A 41 3.96 -13.34 -24.16
C GLY A 41 2.52 -13.22 -23.75
N ARG A 42 2.19 -13.64 -22.54
CA ARG A 42 0.82 -13.55 -22.06
C ARG A 42 0.55 -12.30 -21.27
N GLY A 43 1.55 -11.46 -21.13
CA GLY A 43 1.35 -10.22 -20.40
C GLY A 43 1.01 -10.42 -18.95
N GLN A 44 1.72 -11.30 -18.28
CA GLN A 44 1.46 -11.54 -16.87
C GLN A 44 1.99 -10.40 -16.04
N TRP A 45 1.18 -9.98 -15.08
CA TRP A 45 1.55 -8.85 -14.23
C TRP A 45 2.60 -9.25 -13.22
N ARG A 46 3.55 -8.37 -13.04
CA ARG A 46 4.59 -8.53 -12.02
C ARG A 46 4.87 -7.17 -11.40
N VAL A 47 5.22 -7.19 -10.12
CA VAL A 47 5.54 -5.97 -9.39
C VAL A 47 6.97 -6.09 -8.91
N GLU A 48 7.79 -5.13 -9.25
CA GLU A 48 9.16 -5.13 -8.80
C GLU A 48 9.20 -4.88 -7.30
N HIS A 49 10.08 -5.58 -6.62
CA HIS A 49 10.13 -5.50 -5.16
C HIS A 49 10.30 -4.06 -4.67
N VAL A 50 11.15 -3.28 -5.35
CA VAL A 50 11.36 -1.91 -4.92
C VAL A 50 10.10 -1.07 -5.10
N GLU A 51 9.29 -1.39 -6.10
CA GLU A 51 8.04 -0.65 -6.27
C GLU A 51 7.06 -0.96 -5.16
N LEU A 52 7.03 -2.19 -4.71
CA LEU A 52 6.18 -2.53 -3.58
C LEU A 52 6.65 -1.82 -2.33
N GLU A 53 7.96 -1.79 -2.10
CA GLU A 53 8.49 -1.09 -0.94
C GLU A 53 8.15 0.39 -1.00
N ASP A 54 8.25 0.97 -2.18
CA ASP A 54 7.91 2.38 -2.34
C ASP A 54 6.43 2.63 -2.10
N TYR A 55 5.59 1.72 -2.57
CA TYR A 55 4.16 1.82 -2.33
C TYR A 55 3.87 1.80 -0.83
N ILE A 56 4.49 0.89 -0.12
CA ILE A 56 4.28 0.78 1.32
C ILE A 56 4.72 2.07 2.00
N ARG A 57 5.85 2.61 1.59
CA ARG A 57 6.35 3.84 2.17
C ARG A 57 5.37 4.99 1.94
N ARG A 58 4.79 5.05 0.74
CA ARG A 58 3.82 6.10 0.44
C ARG A 58 2.56 5.95 1.27
N GLN A 59 2.17 4.71 1.55
CA GLN A 59 0.99 4.50 2.39
C GLN A 59 1.23 4.94 3.81
N TYR A 60 2.44 4.72 4.31
CA TYR A 60 2.77 5.20 5.64
C TYR A 60 2.73 6.72 5.70
N ALA A 61 3.26 7.37 4.67
CA ALA A 61 3.24 8.83 4.63
C ALA A 61 1.81 9.35 4.59
N ARG A 62 0.96 8.68 3.83
CA ARG A 62 -0.43 9.07 3.77
C ARG A 62 -1.12 8.86 5.11
N ALA A 63 -0.83 7.75 5.76
CA ALA A 63 -1.43 7.47 7.05
C ALA A 63 -1.02 8.51 8.07
N GLU A 64 0.24 8.91 8.05
CA GLU A 64 0.71 9.93 8.98
C GLU A 64 0.02 11.26 8.72
N SER A 65 -0.11 11.62 7.47
CA SER A 65 -0.79 12.86 7.12
C SER A 65 -2.25 12.81 7.55
N HIS A 66 -2.88 11.68 7.31
CA HIS A 66 -4.28 11.52 7.68
C HIS A 66 -4.46 11.59 9.19
N LEU A 67 -3.54 10.98 9.93
CA LEU A 67 -3.61 11.02 11.38
C LEU A 67 -3.41 12.43 11.90
N THR A 68 -2.53 13.18 11.28
CA THR A 68 -2.33 14.56 11.66
C THR A 68 -3.61 15.36 11.45
N ASP A 69 -4.27 15.14 10.32
CA ASP A 69 -5.53 15.84 10.07
C ASP A 69 -6.58 15.45 11.09
N LEU A 70 -6.65 14.17 11.41
CA LEU A 70 -7.61 13.72 12.40
C LEU A 70 -7.32 14.30 13.77
N GLU A 71 -6.06 14.42 14.12
CA GLU A 71 -5.71 15.00 15.40
C GLU A 71 -6.13 16.46 15.47
N ALA A 72 -5.94 17.17 14.38
CA ALA A 72 -6.37 18.57 14.35
C ALA A 72 -7.87 18.68 14.54
N GLU A 73 -8.60 17.79 13.89
CA GLU A 73 -10.05 17.79 14.04
C GLU A 73 -10.45 17.40 15.44
N LEU A 74 -9.73 16.44 16.01
CA LEU A 74 -10.04 15.99 17.35
C LEU A 74 -9.73 17.05 18.38
N ASP A 75 -8.70 17.83 18.15
CA ASP A 75 -8.39 18.92 19.08
C ASP A 75 -9.55 19.89 19.16
N ASP A 76 -10.10 20.24 18.00
CA ASP A 76 -11.26 21.09 18.01
C ASP A 76 -12.43 20.43 18.71
N ALA A 77 -12.63 19.16 18.47
CA ALA A 77 -13.71 18.43 19.07
C ALA A 77 -13.51 18.26 20.56
N VAL A 78 -12.26 18.05 20.95
CA VAL A 78 -11.96 17.82 22.33
C VAL A 78 -12.30 19.02 23.18
N GLU A 79 -12.12 20.20 22.64
CA GLU A 79 -12.47 21.37 23.41
C GLU A 79 -13.92 21.37 23.79
N THR A 80 -14.76 20.79 22.97
CA THR A 80 -16.15 20.75 23.29
C THR A 80 -16.58 19.46 23.94
N ARG A 81 -15.78 18.43 23.83
CA ARG A 81 -16.18 17.13 24.32
C ARG A 81 -15.09 16.44 25.09
N SER A 82 -14.25 17.19 25.69
CA SER A 82 -13.12 16.59 26.36
C SER A 82 -13.53 15.59 27.41
N ALA A 83 -14.70 15.62 27.83
CA ALA A 83 -15.13 14.69 28.85
C ALA A 83 -15.40 13.31 28.33
N ARG A 84 -15.44 13.21 27.05
CA ARG A 84 -15.74 12.01 26.58
C ARG A 84 -14.69 11.13 26.62
N ASP A 85 -14.20 10.52 26.69
CA ASP A 85 -13.16 9.76 26.64
C ASP A 85 -12.95 9.08 26.67
#